data_2e506192c148cd72769be2191a098784
#
_entry.id   2e506192c148cd72769be2191a098784
#
_cell.length_a   1.000
_cell.length_b   1.000
_cell.length_c   1.000
_cell.angle_alpha   90.00
_cell.angle_beta   90.00
_cell.angle_gamma   90.00
#
_symmetry.space_group_name_H-M   'P 1'
#
loop_
_entity.id
_entity.type
_entity.pdbx_description
1 polymer ?
#
loop_
_entity_poly.entity_id
_entity_poly.type
_entity_poly.pdbx_seq_one_letter_code
_entity_poly.pdbx_strand_id
1 'polypeptide(L)'
;MQRRQLWTVAVAAAAATLGAAVAIWRLMPRAPAPGAADALWAQRWQRPEGGELRAADFRGRLLLINFWATWCPPCIEELPLLERFWQEQRARGWTVLGLAIDQPSAVRQFLQRQPLTFPIALAGWGGTELGRQLGNERGGLPFTVVIDREGRIAQRKLGQVKPDELRQWATALGG
;
A
#
# COMPACT_ATOMS: atom_id res chain seq x y z
N MET A 1 34.68 -24.41 -41.89
CA MET A 1 34.71 -23.41 -40.80
C MET A 1 33.35 -22.75 -40.54
N GLN A 2 32.49 -22.52 -41.50
CA GLN A 2 31.18 -21.84 -41.36
C GLN A 2 30.14 -22.55 -40.46
N ARG A 3 30.03 -23.84 -40.47
CA ARG A 3 29.01 -24.58 -39.66
C ARG A 3 29.24 -24.43 -38.14
N ARG A 4 30.47 -24.40 -37.65
CA ARG A 4 30.81 -24.21 -36.22
C ARG A 4 30.47 -22.81 -35.74
N GLN A 5 30.67 -21.78 -36.57
CA GLN A 5 30.34 -20.41 -36.21
C GLN A 5 28.81 -20.19 -36.16
N LEU A 6 28.03 -20.83 -37.03
CA LEU A 6 26.57 -20.77 -36.98
C LEU A 6 26.01 -21.37 -35.68
N TRP A 7 26.57 -22.48 -35.22
CA TRP A 7 26.16 -23.12 -33.98
C TRP A 7 26.50 -22.27 -32.74
N THR A 8 27.65 -21.60 -32.70
CA THR A 8 28.03 -20.74 -31.58
C THR A 8 27.16 -19.49 -31.51
N VAL A 9 26.79 -18.89 -32.64
CA VAL A 9 25.88 -17.73 -32.68
C VAL A 9 24.48 -18.13 -32.25
N ALA A 10 23.98 -19.28 -32.67
CA ALA A 10 22.65 -19.76 -32.28
C ALA A 10 22.55 -20.05 -30.78
N VAL A 11 23.59 -20.66 -30.18
CA VAL A 11 23.65 -20.91 -28.72
C VAL A 11 23.76 -19.61 -27.93
N ALA A 12 24.56 -18.64 -28.39
CA ALA A 12 24.66 -17.33 -27.71
C ALA A 12 23.34 -16.54 -27.78
N ALA A 13 22.63 -16.57 -28.91
CA ALA A 13 21.32 -15.93 -29.03
C ALA A 13 20.26 -16.58 -28.12
N ALA A 14 20.23 -17.90 -28.03
CA ALA A 14 19.32 -18.63 -27.14
C ALA A 14 19.61 -18.34 -25.64
N ALA A 15 20.89 -18.26 -25.26
CA ALA A 15 21.27 -17.91 -23.89
C ALA A 15 20.90 -16.45 -23.53
N ALA A 16 21.04 -15.52 -24.46
CA ALA A 16 20.66 -14.11 -24.26
C ALA A 16 19.14 -13.96 -24.09
N THR A 17 18.34 -14.66 -24.90
CA THR A 17 16.86 -14.62 -24.78
C THR A 17 16.36 -15.26 -23.49
N LEU A 18 16.93 -16.38 -23.06
CA LEU A 18 16.61 -17.00 -21.76
C LEU A 18 17.02 -16.09 -20.59
N GLY A 19 18.20 -15.48 -20.65
CA GLY A 19 18.67 -14.53 -19.63
C GLY A 19 17.78 -13.31 -19.49
N ALA A 20 17.35 -12.72 -20.62
CA ALA A 20 16.41 -11.60 -20.64
C ALA A 20 15.04 -11.99 -20.07
N ALA A 21 14.51 -13.16 -20.46
CA ALA A 21 13.22 -13.65 -19.95
C ALA A 21 13.24 -13.88 -18.43
N VAL A 22 14.32 -14.48 -17.89
CA VAL A 22 14.49 -14.67 -16.45
C VAL A 22 14.65 -13.34 -15.71
N ALA A 23 15.39 -12.39 -16.29
CA ALA A 23 15.55 -11.05 -15.70
C ALA A 23 14.20 -10.30 -15.66
N ILE A 24 13.44 -10.34 -16.76
CA ILE A 24 12.10 -9.74 -16.82
C ILE A 24 11.18 -10.40 -15.80
N TRP A 25 11.16 -11.73 -15.71
CA TRP A 25 10.34 -12.46 -14.73
C TRP A 25 10.70 -12.14 -13.27
N ARG A 26 11.99 -11.94 -12.97
CA ARG A 26 12.45 -11.52 -11.63
C ARG A 26 12.15 -10.06 -11.30
N LEU A 27 12.05 -9.21 -12.32
CA LEU A 27 11.76 -7.78 -12.16
C LEU A 27 10.27 -7.46 -12.26
N MET A 28 9.43 -8.40 -12.74
CA MET A 28 7.99 -8.22 -12.73
C MET A 28 7.48 -8.13 -11.28
N PRO A 29 6.70 -7.06 -10.94
CA PRO A 29 6.02 -7.00 -9.65
C PRO A 29 5.18 -8.28 -9.48
N ARG A 30 5.48 -9.06 -8.46
CA ARG A 30 4.66 -10.25 -8.16
C ARG A 30 3.24 -9.78 -7.86
N ALA A 31 2.27 -10.38 -8.55
CA ALA A 31 0.87 -10.26 -8.14
C ALA A 31 0.75 -10.68 -6.66
N PRO A 32 -0.13 -10.01 -5.87
CA PRO A 32 -0.36 -10.41 -4.48
C PRO A 32 -0.70 -11.88 -4.41
N ALA A 33 -0.22 -12.56 -3.36
CA ALA A 33 -0.69 -13.91 -3.10
C ALA A 33 -2.22 -13.92 -3.04
N PRO A 34 -2.90 -14.90 -3.63
CA PRO A 34 -4.32 -15.11 -3.41
C PRO A 34 -4.57 -15.13 -1.91
N GLY A 35 -5.50 -14.29 -1.40
CA GLY A 35 -5.76 -14.18 0.04
C GLY A 35 -5.03 -13.04 0.77
N ALA A 36 -4.16 -12.24 0.13
CA ALA A 36 -3.53 -11.10 0.79
C ALA A 36 -4.57 -10.09 1.35
N ALA A 37 -5.66 -9.88 0.63
CA ALA A 37 -6.77 -9.08 1.11
C ALA A 37 -7.59 -9.78 2.21
N ASP A 38 -7.63 -11.11 2.25
CA ASP A 38 -8.35 -11.85 3.31
C ASP A 38 -7.68 -11.65 4.67
N ALA A 39 -6.34 -11.61 4.72
CA ALA A 39 -5.60 -11.30 5.92
C ALA A 39 -5.92 -9.90 6.46
N LEU A 40 -6.12 -8.92 5.57
CA LEU A 40 -6.58 -7.58 5.95
C LEU A 40 -7.96 -7.63 6.60
N TRP A 41 -8.93 -8.31 5.97
CA TRP A 41 -10.32 -8.30 6.43
C TRP A 41 -10.54 -8.99 7.77
N ALA A 42 -9.62 -9.83 8.20
CA ALA A 42 -9.63 -10.44 9.53
C ALA A 42 -9.12 -9.51 10.65
N GLN A 43 -8.51 -8.37 10.29
CA GLN A 43 -7.88 -7.47 11.26
C GLN A 43 -8.88 -6.68 12.09
N ARG A 44 -8.46 -6.43 13.33
CA ARG A 44 -9.14 -5.57 14.31
C ARG A 44 -8.08 -4.74 15.03
N TRP A 45 -8.37 -3.49 15.24
CA TRP A 45 -7.43 -2.56 15.88
C TRP A 45 -8.15 -1.70 16.91
N GLN A 46 -7.39 -1.19 17.86
CA GLN A 46 -7.86 -0.14 18.74
C GLN A 46 -7.77 1.23 18.04
N ARG A 47 -8.72 2.11 18.33
CA ARG A 47 -8.66 3.52 17.91
C ARG A 47 -7.85 4.32 18.92
N PRO A 48 -7.16 5.41 18.52
CA PRO A 48 -6.46 6.30 19.44
C PRO A 48 -7.36 6.89 20.51
N GLU A 49 -8.61 7.20 20.16
CA GLU A 49 -9.64 7.76 21.03
C GLU A 49 -10.40 6.72 21.86
N GLY A 50 -10.14 5.45 21.64
CA GLY A 50 -10.83 4.32 22.26
C GLY A 50 -11.83 3.64 21.32
N GLY A 51 -12.18 2.42 21.69
CA GLY A 51 -13.05 1.56 20.87
C GLY A 51 -12.30 0.77 19.81
N GLU A 52 -13.00 -0.18 19.19
CA GLU A 52 -12.47 -1.10 18.17
C GLU A 52 -12.82 -0.59 16.76
N LEU A 53 -11.91 -0.82 15.83
CA LEU A 53 -12.09 -0.65 14.40
C LEU A 53 -11.84 -1.99 13.72
N ARG A 54 -12.79 -2.47 12.91
CA ARG A 54 -12.67 -3.73 12.18
C ARG A 54 -12.44 -3.44 10.70
N ALA A 55 -11.45 -4.07 10.11
CA ALA A 55 -11.18 -3.94 8.69
C ALA A 55 -12.39 -4.35 7.83
N ALA A 56 -13.14 -5.37 8.26
CA ALA A 56 -14.35 -5.84 7.57
C ALA A 56 -15.42 -4.76 7.38
N ASP A 57 -15.46 -3.72 8.21
CA ASP A 57 -16.45 -2.63 8.10
C ASP A 57 -16.20 -1.73 6.89
N PHE A 58 -15.04 -1.88 6.22
CA PHE A 58 -14.67 -1.15 5.01
C PHE A 58 -14.87 -1.95 3.71
N ARG A 59 -15.35 -3.19 3.78
CA ARG A 59 -15.62 -3.99 2.57
C ARG A 59 -16.61 -3.28 1.65
N GLY A 60 -16.40 -3.41 0.34
CA GLY A 60 -17.27 -2.81 -0.68
C GLY A 60 -17.03 -1.31 -0.92
N ARG A 61 -16.04 -0.71 -0.25
CA ARG A 61 -15.63 0.69 -0.44
C ARG A 61 -14.31 0.78 -1.22
N LEU A 62 -14.06 1.92 -1.84
CA LEU A 62 -12.72 2.27 -2.29
C LEU A 62 -11.91 2.65 -1.04
N LEU A 63 -10.94 1.82 -0.68
CA LEU A 63 -10.19 1.95 0.57
C LEU A 63 -8.72 2.26 0.31
N LEU A 64 -8.28 3.44 0.72
CA LEU A 64 -6.87 3.81 0.77
C LEU A 64 -6.36 3.54 2.19
N ILE A 65 -5.43 2.62 2.34
CA ILE A 65 -4.77 2.31 3.60
C ILE A 65 -3.37 2.91 3.56
N ASN A 66 -3.07 3.75 4.54
CA ASN A 66 -1.75 4.35 4.71
C ASN A 66 -1.10 3.86 6.00
N PHE A 67 0.06 3.21 5.87
CA PHE A 67 0.90 2.77 6.99
C PHE A 67 1.89 3.88 7.32
N TRP A 68 1.87 4.35 8.55
CA TRP A 68 2.62 5.51 8.98
C TRP A 68 3.11 5.42 10.44
N ALA A 69 4.00 6.33 10.84
CA ALA A 69 4.44 6.47 12.23
C ALA A 69 4.76 7.92 12.56
N THR A 70 4.71 8.29 13.84
CA THR A 70 5.01 9.67 14.30
C THR A 70 6.49 10.03 14.19
N TRP A 71 7.37 9.04 14.19
CA TRP A 71 8.82 9.19 14.03
C TRP A 71 9.27 9.16 12.55
N CYS A 72 8.36 9.08 11.59
CA CYS A 72 8.63 8.99 10.16
C CYS A 72 8.35 10.36 9.49
N PRO A 73 9.36 11.21 9.24
CA PRO A 73 9.13 12.54 8.68
C PRO A 73 8.35 12.55 7.37
N PRO A 74 8.66 11.73 6.35
CA PRO A 74 7.90 11.72 5.12
C PRO A 74 6.45 11.24 5.31
N CYS A 75 6.17 10.41 6.32
CA CYS A 75 4.79 10.04 6.67
C CYS A 75 3.99 11.27 7.13
N ILE A 76 4.58 12.05 8.06
CA ILE A 76 3.94 13.24 8.64
C ILE A 76 3.64 14.29 7.58
N GLU A 77 4.57 14.47 6.64
CA GLU A 77 4.44 15.43 5.54
C GLU A 77 3.27 15.09 4.59
N GLU A 78 2.96 13.81 4.38
CA GLU A 78 1.87 13.41 3.48
C GLU A 78 0.48 13.38 4.13
N LEU A 79 0.38 13.27 5.48
CA LEU A 79 -0.92 13.20 6.16
C LEU A 79 -1.88 14.34 5.83
N PRO A 80 -1.47 15.62 5.72
CA PRO A 80 -2.35 16.70 5.30
C PRO A 80 -2.89 16.54 3.86
N LEU A 81 -2.13 15.90 2.98
CA LEU A 81 -2.58 15.59 1.63
C LEU A 81 -3.66 14.49 1.65
N LEU A 82 -3.46 13.45 2.47
CA LEU A 82 -4.44 12.37 2.65
C LEU A 82 -5.72 12.89 3.31
N GLU A 83 -5.61 13.83 4.25
CA GLU A 83 -6.76 14.49 4.88
C GLU A 83 -7.60 15.26 3.83
N ARG A 84 -6.96 16.07 2.97
CA ARG A 84 -7.65 16.73 1.87
C ARG A 84 -8.32 15.76 0.92
N PHE A 85 -7.59 14.73 0.51
CA PHE A 85 -8.13 13.67 -0.35
C PHE A 85 -9.37 13.01 0.27
N TRP A 86 -9.32 12.69 1.57
CA TRP A 86 -10.46 12.16 2.30
C TRP A 86 -11.67 13.09 2.25
N GLN A 87 -11.48 14.37 2.58
CA GLN A 87 -12.55 15.36 2.58
C GLN A 87 -13.21 15.51 1.21
N GLU A 88 -12.42 15.48 0.13
CA GLU A 88 -12.89 15.66 -1.24
C GLU A 88 -13.59 14.39 -1.80
N GLN A 89 -13.13 13.21 -1.41
CA GLN A 89 -13.53 11.97 -2.06
C GLN A 89 -14.49 11.08 -1.25
N ARG A 90 -14.71 11.37 0.04
CA ARG A 90 -15.60 10.57 0.90
C ARG A 90 -17.03 10.46 0.36
N ALA A 91 -17.57 11.54 -0.22
CA ALA A 91 -18.91 11.56 -0.83
C ALA A 91 -18.99 10.68 -2.09
N ARG A 92 -17.84 10.33 -2.70
CA ARG A 92 -17.72 9.45 -3.87
C ARG A 92 -17.42 7.99 -3.49
N GLY A 93 -17.53 7.65 -2.21
CA GLY A 93 -17.36 6.29 -1.72
C GLY A 93 -15.92 5.89 -1.38
N TRP A 94 -14.98 6.83 -1.34
CA TRP A 94 -13.64 6.58 -0.84
C TRP A 94 -13.61 6.59 0.69
N THR A 95 -12.73 5.77 1.22
CA THR A 95 -12.34 5.79 2.64
C THR A 95 -10.84 5.82 2.72
N VAL A 96 -10.30 6.66 3.61
CA VAL A 96 -8.89 6.64 4.01
C VAL A 96 -8.81 6.00 5.39
N LEU A 97 -7.86 5.10 5.60
CA LEU A 97 -7.56 4.45 6.87
C LEU A 97 -6.07 4.60 7.17
N GLY A 98 -5.74 5.32 8.22
CA GLY A 98 -4.36 5.42 8.71
C GLY A 98 -4.05 4.31 9.69
N LEU A 99 -3.11 3.42 9.36
CA LEU A 99 -2.61 2.37 10.24
C LEU A 99 -1.30 2.82 10.88
N ALA A 100 -1.36 3.23 12.14
CA ALA A 100 -0.20 3.70 12.88
C ALA A 100 0.67 2.52 13.37
N ILE A 101 1.92 2.46 12.92
CA ILE A 101 2.96 1.53 13.40
C ILE A 101 3.79 2.25 14.44
N ASP A 102 3.18 2.51 15.59
CA ASP A 102 3.79 3.31 16.64
C ASP A 102 3.16 3.02 18.02
N GLN A 103 3.74 3.62 19.06
CA GLN A 103 3.20 3.55 20.41
C GLN A 103 1.88 4.33 20.51
N PRO A 104 0.84 3.79 21.17
CA PRO A 104 -0.45 4.44 21.29
C PRO A 104 -0.40 5.85 21.88
N SER A 105 0.50 6.08 22.86
CA SER A 105 0.69 7.40 23.48
C SER A 105 1.25 8.43 22.52
N ALA A 106 2.24 8.04 21.68
CA ALA A 106 2.83 8.92 20.68
C ALA A 106 1.80 9.32 19.61
N VAL A 107 0.99 8.35 19.14
CA VAL A 107 -0.08 8.61 18.17
C VAL A 107 -1.11 9.58 18.75
N ARG A 108 -1.60 9.34 19.97
CA ARG A 108 -2.55 10.26 20.63
C ARG A 108 -2.00 11.68 20.77
N GLN A 109 -0.75 11.82 21.24
CA GLN A 109 -0.09 13.12 21.38
C GLN A 109 0.08 13.83 20.01
N PHE A 110 0.41 13.07 18.97
CA PHE A 110 0.50 13.61 17.61
C PHE A 110 -0.86 14.14 17.14
N LEU A 111 -1.92 13.34 17.26
CA LEU A 111 -3.27 13.72 16.82
C LEU A 111 -3.87 14.91 17.58
N GLN A 112 -3.42 15.17 18.81
CA GLN A 112 -3.78 16.40 19.53
C GLN A 112 -3.21 17.65 18.88
N ARG A 113 -2.01 17.56 18.30
CA ARG A 113 -1.33 18.68 17.62
C ARG A 113 -1.71 18.81 16.16
N GLN A 114 -1.97 17.71 15.52
CA GLN A 114 -2.37 17.63 14.10
C GLN A 114 -3.58 16.71 13.95
N PRO A 115 -4.80 17.23 14.16
CA PRO A 115 -6.02 16.44 14.03
C PRO A 115 -6.20 15.92 12.60
N LEU A 116 -6.64 14.66 12.50
CA LEU A 116 -7.03 14.02 11.25
C LEU A 116 -8.48 13.54 11.41
N THR A 117 -9.28 13.68 10.35
CA THR A 117 -10.70 13.32 10.40
C THR A 117 -11.01 11.98 9.77
N PHE A 118 -10.08 11.42 8.97
CA PHE A 118 -10.22 10.05 8.53
C PHE A 118 -9.90 9.04 9.64
N PRO A 119 -10.44 7.83 9.60
CA PRO A 119 -10.20 6.79 10.59
C PRO A 119 -8.71 6.49 10.81
N ILE A 120 -8.29 6.48 12.08
CA ILE A 120 -6.95 6.06 12.50
C ILE A 120 -7.07 4.81 13.35
N ALA A 121 -6.18 3.85 13.12
CA ALA A 121 -6.06 2.64 13.91
C ALA A 121 -4.62 2.42 14.40
N LEU A 122 -4.52 1.88 15.62
CA LEU A 122 -3.26 1.53 16.27
C LEU A 122 -2.85 0.12 15.84
N ALA A 123 -2.04 0.01 14.80
CA ALA A 123 -1.64 -1.28 14.23
C ALA A 123 -0.40 -1.87 14.92
N GLY A 124 0.43 -1.03 15.58
CA GLY A 124 1.63 -1.48 16.29
C GLY A 124 2.53 -2.36 15.41
N TRP A 125 3.22 -3.32 16.02
CA TRP A 125 4.09 -4.25 15.29
C TRP A 125 3.34 -5.14 14.29
N GLY A 126 2.08 -5.49 14.57
CA GLY A 126 1.22 -6.25 13.65
C GLY A 126 0.99 -5.54 12.32
N GLY A 127 1.02 -4.21 12.32
CA GLY A 127 0.93 -3.39 11.13
C GLY A 127 2.08 -3.62 10.14
N THR A 128 3.29 -3.86 10.64
CA THR A 128 4.44 -4.18 9.77
C THR A 128 4.25 -5.51 9.05
N GLU A 129 3.75 -6.51 9.75
CA GLU A 129 3.49 -7.83 9.15
C GLU A 129 2.35 -7.77 8.13
N LEU A 130 1.26 -7.09 8.47
CA LEU A 130 0.18 -6.84 7.51
C LEU A 130 0.69 -6.07 6.28
N GLY A 131 1.53 -5.04 6.46
CA GLY A 131 2.15 -4.32 5.37
C GLY A 131 2.94 -5.23 4.42
N ARG A 132 3.71 -6.19 4.97
CA ARG A 132 4.44 -7.18 4.17
C ARG A 132 3.50 -8.08 3.36
N GLN A 133 2.44 -8.58 3.98
CA GLN A 133 1.42 -9.39 3.30
C GLN A 133 0.74 -8.61 2.17
N LEU A 134 0.57 -7.30 2.33
CA LEU A 134 0.01 -6.41 1.32
C LEU A 134 1.06 -5.93 0.29
N GLY A 135 2.31 -6.38 0.36
CA GLY A 135 3.34 -6.16 -0.65
C GLY A 135 4.46 -5.19 -0.26
N ASN A 136 4.55 -4.76 1.00
CA ASN A 136 5.67 -3.98 1.53
C ASN A 136 6.78 -4.92 2.03
N GLU A 137 7.41 -5.67 1.14
CA GLU A 137 8.42 -6.69 1.50
C GLU A 137 9.56 -6.12 2.36
N ARG A 138 9.93 -4.85 2.15
CA ARG A 138 11.03 -4.17 2.84
C ARG A 138 10.62 -3.52 4.17
N GLY A 139 9.32 -3.43 4.46
CA GLY A 139 8.80 -2.81 5.68
C GLY A 139 9.06 -1.30 5.79
N GLY A 140 9.34 -0.62 4.67
CA GLY A 140 9.57 0.83 4.66
C GLY A 140 8.29 1.64 4.88
N LEU A 141 8.44 2.87 5.38
CA LEU A 141 7.35 3.83 5.58
C LEU A 141 7.65 5.16 4.87
N PRO A 142 6.62 5.89 4.44
CA PRO A 142 5.21 5.48 4.40
C PRO A 142 4.95 4.41 3.36
N PHE A 143 3.89 3.63 3.55
CA PHE A 143 3.44 2.66 2.58
C PHE A 143 1.92 2.79 2.40
N THR A 144 1.47 2.87 1.16
CA THR A 144 0.05 3.03 0.82
C THR A 144 -0.43 1.90 -0.06
N VAL A 145 -1.60 1.38 0.27
CA VAL A 145 -2.32 0.37 -0.52
C VAL A 145 -3.71 0.89 -0.83
N VAL A 146 -4.16 0.73 -2.07
CA VAL A 146 -5.54 1.00 -2.47
C VAL A 146 -6.23 -0.31 -2.77
N ILE A 147 -7.38 -0.52 -2.13
CA ILE A 147 -8.25 -1.68 -2.31
C ILE A 147 -9.52 -1.20 -3.05
N ASP A 148 -9.89 -1.92 -4.12
CA ASP A 148 -11.13 -1.64 -4.85
C ASP A 148 -12.38 -2.18 -4.13
N ARG A 149 -13.57 -1.91 -4.70
CA ARG A 149 -14.84 -2.34 -4.11
C ARG A 149 -14.99 -3.87 -4.06
N GLU A 150 -14.30 -4.58 -4.94
CA GLU A 150 -14.27 -6.04 -5.00
C GLU A 150 -13.27 -6.66 -4.02
N GLY A 151 -12.53 -5.83 -3.28
CA GLY A 151 -11.53 -6.26 -2.29
C GLY A 151 -10.18 -6.61 -2.90
N ARG A 152 -9.90 -6.24 -4.16
CA ARG A 152 -8.62 -6.48 -4.83
C ARG A 152 -7.68 -5.31 -4.57
N ILE A 153 -6.40 -5.61 -4.49
CA ILE A 153 -5.37 -4.56 -4.40
C ILE A 153 -5.21 -3.90 -5.77
N ALA A 154 -5.70 -2.66 -5.90
CA ALA A 154 -5.62 -1.88 -7.11
C ALA A 154 -4.29 -1.13 -7.26
N GLN A 155 -3.75 -0.59 -6.15
CA GLN A 155 -2.50 0.18 -6.16
C GLN A 155 -1.65 -0.10 -4.93
N ARG A 156 -0.34 0.10 -5.05
CA ARG A 156 0.65 0.10 -3.97
C ARG A 156 1.68 1.18 -4.20
N LYS A 157 2.08 1.83 -3.12
CA LYS A 157 3.14 2.84 -3.14
C LYS A 157 4.00 2.72 -1.90
N LEU A 158 5.28 2.50 -2.07
CA LEU A 158 6.29 2.70 -1.04
C LEU A 158 6.89 4.10 -1.19
N GLY A 159 6.98 4.83 -0.09
CA GLY A 159 7.31 6.25 -0.07
C GLY A 159 6.08 7.13 -0.19
N GLN A 160 6.29 8.45 -0.10
CA GLN A 160 5.21 9.45 -0.11
C GLN A 160 4.33 9.37 -1.36
N VAL A 161 3.03 9.48 -1.14
CA VAL A 161 2.04 9.63 -2.21
C VAL A 161 2.02 11.09 -2.66
N LYS A 162 1.94 11.30 -3.97
CA LYS A 162 1.88 12.62 -4.58
C LYS A 162 0.45 13.02 -4.97
N PRO A 163 0.13 14.32 -5.05
CA PRO A 163 -1.22 14.77 -5.46
C PRO A 163 -1.68 14.19 -6.79
N ASP A 164 -0.77 14.07 -7.77
CA ASP A 164 -1.10 13.52 -9.09
C ASP A 164 -1.45 12.04 -9.03
N GLU A 165 -0.77 11.27 -8.20
CA GLU A 165 -1.07 9.85 -8.01
C GLU A 165 -2.47 9.66 -7.41
N LEU A 166 -2.82 10.43 -6.38
CA LEU A 166 -4.16 10.39 -5.77
C LEU A 166 -5.26 10.75 -6.78
N ARG A 167 -5.03 11.78 -7.60
CA ARG A 167 -5.97 12.16 -8.67
C ARG A 167 -6.15 11.06 -9.70
N GLN A 168 -5.05 10.45 -10.14
CA GLN A 168 -5.09 9.33 -11.08
C GLN A 168 -5.86 8.14 -10.50
N TRP A 169 -5.61 7.77 -9.24
CA TRP A 169 -6.32 6.68 -8.58
C TRP A 169 -7.81 6.99 -8.42
N ALA A 170 -8.14 8.22 -8.02
CA ALA A 170 -9.53 8.65 -7.89
C ALA A 170 -10.27 8.58 -9.23
N THR A 171 -9.64 9.01 -10.32
CA THR A 171 -10.23 8.96 -11.66
C THR A 171 -10.37 7.52 -12.17
N ALA A 172 -9.35 6.69 -11.95
CA ALA A 172 -9.34 5.32 -12.47
C ALA A 172 -10.32 4.38 -11.75
N LEU A 173 -10.59 4.61 -10.46
CA LEU A 173 -11.37 3.69 -9.61
C LEU A 173 -12.73 4.28 -9.18
N GLY A 174 -12.87 5.60 -9.19
CA GLY A 174 -14.02 6.32 -8.63
C GLY A 174 -15.02 6.81 -9.68
N GLY A 175 -14.84 6.47 -10.97
CA GLY A 175 -15.69 6.88 -12.08
C GLY A 175 -17.10 6.30 -12.05
#